data_228a6ab0665ae13bda4acee0ba366391
#
_entry.id   228a6ab0665ae13bda4acee0ba366391
#
_cell.length_a   1.000
_cell.length_b   1.000
_cell.length_c   1.000
_cell.angle_alpha   90.00
_cell.angle_beta   90.00
_cell.angle_gamma   90.00
#
_symmetry.space_group_name_H-M   'P 1'
#
loop_
_entity.id
_entity.type
_entity.pdbx_description
1 polymer ?
#
loop_
_entity_poly.entity_id
_entity_poly.type
_entity_poly.pdbx_seq_one_letter_code
_entity_poly.pdbx_strand_id
1 'polypeptide(L)'
;DSGNLINPKLAAAQVHGGMSMGLGYGLSEQLLFDAKGRPLNDNLLDYKLPTSMDTPDLNALFVELDDPTGPFGNKALGEPPAIPVAPAVRNAVLHATGVAVDSLPLDPQKLVEHFKAAGLI
;
A
#
# COMPACT_ATOMS: atom_id res chain seq x y z
N ASP A 1 -14.82 -6.01 -5.51
CA ASP A 1 -16.04 -6.77 -5.25
C ASP A 1 -15.91 -7.52 -3.92
N SER A 2 -16.79 -7.21 -2.99
CA SER A 2 -16.85 -7.84 -1.65
C SER A 2 -18.18 -8.60 -1.46
N GLY A 3 -18.86 -8.91 -2.56
CA GLY A 3 -20.22 -9.38 -2.53
C GLY A 3 -21.17 -8.31 -1.99
N ASN A 4 -22.24 -8.72 -1.31
CA ASN A 4 -23.13 -7.78 -0.63
C ASN A 4 -22.46 -7.13 0.56
N LEU A 5 -22.56 -5.82 0.69
CA LEU A 5 -21.98 -5.09 1.82
C LEU A 5 -22.90 -5.20 3.05
N ILE A 6 -22.45 -5.90 4.07
CA ILE A 6 -23.20 -6.03 5.34
C ILE A 6 -23.27 -4.68 6.07
N ASN A 7 -22.16 -3.93 6.07
CA ASN A 7 -22.12 -2.57 6.62
C ASN A 7 -21.24 -1.69 5.72
N PRO A 8 -21.83 -0.86 4.86
CA PRO A 8 -21.08 -0.04 3.90
C PRO A 8 -20.07 0.92 4.54
N LYS A 9 -20.41 1.50 5.71
CA LYS A 9 -19.49 2.40 6.43
C LYS A 9 -18.25 1.68 6.94
N LEU A 10 -18.42 0.51 7.54
CA LEU A 10 -17.28 -0.29 8.01
C LEU A 10 -16.50 -0.89 6.84
N ALA A 11 -17.17 -1.26 5.76
CA ALA A 11 -16.52 -1.71 4.54
C ALA A 11 -15.59 -0.62 3.95
N ALA A 12 -16.08 0.62 3.83
CA ALA A 12 -15.27 1.74 3.38
C ALA A 12 -14.08 2.01 4.32
N ALA A 13 -14.29 1.97 5.64
CA ALA A 13 -13.23 2.13 6.62
C ALA A 13 -12.15 1.04 6.48
N GLN A 14 -12.54 -0.21 6.21
CA GLN A 14 -11.62 -1.31 5.98
C GLN A 14 -10.80 -1.09 4.70
N VAL A 15 -11.42 -0.62 3.63
CA VAL A 15 -10.72 -0.28 2.38
C VAL A 15 -9.72 0.85 2.60
N HIS A 16 -10.11 1.93 3.27
CA HIS A 16 -9.22 3.05 3.58
C HIS A 16 -8.02 2.60 4.42
N GLY A 17 -8.24 1.77 5.44
CA GLY A 17 -7.17 1.19 6.26
C GLY A 17 -6.22 0.32 5.46
N GLY A 18 -6.73 -0.54 4.58
CA GLY A 18 -5.93 -1.36 3.68
C GLY A 18 -5.11 -0.54 2.69
N MET A 19 -5.71 0.51 2.10
CA MET A 19 -5.01 1.42 1.20
C MET A 19 -3.89 2.17 1.92
N SER A 20 -4.13 2.68 3.13
CA SER A 20 -3.11 3.34 3.95
C SER A 20 -1.96 2.40 4.30
N MET A 21 -2.27 1.15 4.69
CA MET A 21 -1.26 0.11 4.91
C MET A 21 -0.41 -0.15 3.66
N GLY A 22 -1.06 -0.28 2.51
CA GLY A 22 -0.36 -0.50 1.23
C GLY A 22 0.51 0.69 0.80
N LEU A 23 0.10 1.92 1.12
CA LEU A 23 0.93 3.12 0.90
C LEU A 23 2.18 3.08 1.78
N GLY A 24 2.05 2.78 3.06
CA GLY A 24 3.18 2.63 3.97
C GLY A 24 4.17 1.58 3.47
N TYR A 25 3.69 0.39 3.16
CA TYR A 25 4.49 -0.70 2.61
C TYR A 25 5.18 -0.32 1.29
N GLY A 26 4.50 0.44 0.45
CA GLY A 26 5.01 0.87 -0.85
C GLY A 26 6.06 1.98 -0.78
N LEU A 27 5.96 2.90 0.19
CA LEU A 27 6.68 4.17 0.16
C LEU A 27 7.67 4.38 1.31
N SER A 28 7.38 3.92 2.54
CA SER A 28 8.14 4.35 3.71
C SER A 28 8.47 3.26 4.73
N GLU A 29 7.65 2.22 4.85
CA GLU A 29 7.80 1.22 5.89
C GLU A 29 8.86 0.18 5.51
N GLN A 30 9.90 0.10 6.33
CA GLN A 30 10.95 -0.91 6.18
C GLN A 30 11.55 -1.23 7.54
N LEU A 31 11.59 -2.51 7.88
CA LEU A 31 12.33 -2.97 9.05
C LEU A 31 13.79 -3.23 8.65
N LEU A 32 14.69 -2.53 9.31
CA LEU A 32 16.13 -2.61 9.07
C LEU A 32 16.80 -3.51 10.10
N PHE A 33 17.79 -4.28 9.67
CA PHE A 33 18.54 -5.19 10.54
C PHE A 33 20.04 -4.93 10.48
N ASP A 34 20.72 -5.13 11.61
CA ASP A 34 22.19 -5.15 11.64
C ASP A 34 22.73 -6.48 11.07
N ALA A 35 24.08 -6.58 10.97
CA ALA A 35 24.75 -7.79 10.49
C ALA A 35 24.51 -9.04 11.36
N LYS A 36 23.97 -8.87 12.56
CA LYS A 36 23.63 -9.96 13.51
C LYS A 36 22.15 -10.29 13.51
N GLY A 37 21.36 -9.67 12.62
CA GLY A 37 19.93 -9.86 12.52
C GLY A 37 19.11 -9.16 13.60
N ARG A 38 19.65 -8.16 14.30
CA ARG A 38 18.90 -7.38 15.28
C ARG A 38 18.23 -6.19 14.58
N PRO A 39 16.96 -5.91 14.86
CA PRO A 39 16.28 -4.75 14.29
C PRO A 39 16.92 -3.44 14.76
N LEU A 40 17.04 -2.49 13.84
CA LEU A 40 17.62 -1.16 14.08
C LEU A 40 16.57 -0.08 14.30
N ASN A 41 15.36 -0.30 13.83
CA ASN A 41 14.25 0.65 13.86
C ASN A 41 12.95 0.00 14.34
N ASP A 42 13.02 -0.71 15.46
CA ASP A 42 11.93 -1.45 16.11
C ASP A 42 11.04 -0.59 17.01
N ASN A 43 11.02 0.72 16.80
CA ASN A 43 10.25 1.68 17.56
C ASN A 43 9.54 2.68 16.64
N LEU A 44 8.47 3.32 17.12
CA LEU A 44 7.64 4.23 16.31
C LEU A 44 8.30 5.59 16.02
N LEU A 45 9.47 5.88 16.61
CA LEU A 45 10.25 7.06 16.24
C LEU A 45 10.98 6.82 14.90
N ASP A 46 11.52 5.63 14.70
CA ASP A 46 12.37 5.30 13.57
C ASP A 46 11.65 4.52 12.47
N TYR A 47 10.65 3.69 12.83
CA TYR A 47 9.79 3.01 11.87
C TYR A 47 8.75 3.98 11.30
N LYS A 48 8.79 4.23 10.00
CA LYS A 48 8.04 5.34 9.35
C LYS A 48 6.68 4.90 8.85
N LEU A 49 5.69 4.91 9.73
CA LEU A 49 4.28 4.80 9.35
C LEU A 49 3.84 6.07 8.61
N PRO A 50 2.96 5.97 7.59
CA PRO A 50 2.31 7.14 7.00
C PRO A 50 1.54 7.96 8.05
N THR A 51 1.73 9.26 8.04
CA THR A 51 0.95 10.19 8.84
C THR A 51 -0.27 10.68 8.05
N SER A 52 -1.13 11.47 8.70
CA SER A 52 -2.25 12.11 8.01
C SER A 52 -1.81 13.07 6.89
N MET A 53 -0.57 13.57 6.95
CA MET A 53 -0.01 14.45 5.92
C MET A 53 0.53 13.66 4.72
N ASP A 54 0.84 12.38 4.91
CA ASP A 54 1.35 11.49 3.86
C ASP A 54 0.22 10.74 3.15
N THR A 55 -0.98 10.76 3.71
CA THR A 55 -2.13 10.02 3.20
C THR A 55 -2.97 10.93 2.28
N PRO A 56 -3.14 10.58 1.00
CA PRO A 56 -4.02 11.33 0.09
C PRO A 56 -5.49 11.08 0.41
N ASP A 57 -6.39 11.80 -0.27
CA ASP A 57 -7.82 11.49 -0.22
C ASP A 57 -8.07 10.07 -0.74
N LEU A 58 -8.64 9.25 0.12
CA LEU A 58 -8.96 7.86 -0.18
C LEU A 58 -10.44 7.71 -0.51
N ASN A 59 -10.74 7.08 -1.65
CA ASN A 59 -12.10 6.81 -2.07
C ASN A 59 -12.29 5.31 -2.29
N ALA A 60 -13.43 4.78 -1.85
CA ALA A 60 -13.83 3.40 -2.04
C ALA A 60 -15.11 3.33 -2.89
N LEU A 61 -15.04 2.59 -3.99
CA LEU A 61 -16.19 2.23 -4.80
C LEU A 61 -16.39 0.72 -4.74
N PHE A 62 -17.57 0.29 -4.41
CA PHE A 62 -17.92 -1.12 -4.32
C PHE A 62 -18.72 -1.57 -5.52
N VAL A 63 -18.33 -2.68 -6.11
CA VAL A 63 -19.15 -3.44 -7.05
C VAL A 63 -19.72 -4.61 -6.26
N GLU A 64 -21.03 -4.63 -6.10
CA GLU A 64 -21.72 -5.65 -5.31
C GLU A 64 -22.23 -6.76 -6.23
N LEU A 65 -21.69 -7.95 -6.06
CA LEU A 65 -22.14 -9.18 -6.73
C LEU A 65 -22.46 -10.21 -5.65
N ASP A 66 -23.73 -10.58 -5.56
CA ASP A 66 -24.19 -11.58 -4.60
C ASP A 66 -23.43 -12.91 -4.76
N ASP A 67 -22.78 -13.36 -3.71
CA ASP A 67 -22.09 -14.65 -3.71
C ASP A 67 -23.02 -15.73 -3.13
N PRO A 68 -23.47 -16.69 -3.94
CA PRO A 68 -24.39 -17.73 -3.48
C PRO A 68 -23.77 -18.66 -2.43
N THR A 69 -22.45 -18.66 -2.28
CA THR A 69 -21.74 -19.50 -1.29
C THR A 69 -21.35 -18.74 -0.03
N GLY A 70 -21.38 -17.40 -0.07
CA GLY A 70 -21.05 -16.54 1.06
C GLY A 70 -22.23 -16.27 1.99
N PRO A 71 -22.01 -16.08 3.29
CA PRO A 71 -23.08 -15.70 4.21
C PRO A 71 -23.64 -14.34 3.82
N PHE A 72 -24.98 -14.26 3.63
CA PHE A 72 -25.67 -13.07 3.14
C PHE A 72 -25.17 -12.54 1.80
N GLY A 73 -24.52 -13.38 0.98
CA GLY A 73 -23.99 -13.00 -0.31
C GLY A 73 -22.68 -12.19 -0.25
N ASN A 74 -22.02 -12.13 0.90
CA ASN A 74 -20.78 -11.37 1.02
C ASN A 74 -19.52 -12.21 0.68
N LYS A 75 -18.43 -11.50 0.41
CA LYS A 75 -17.07 -12.02 0.21
C LYS A 75 -16.09 -11.37 1.19
N ALA A 76 -14.87 -11.90 1.23
CA ALA A 76 -13.81 -11.34 2.08
C ALA A 76 -13.47 -9.90 1.71
N LEU A 77 -13.21 -9.07 2.72
CA LEU A 77 -12.84 -7.67 2.56
C LEU A 77 -11.61 -7.27 3.41
N GLY A 78 -11.13 -8.10 4.31
CA GLY A 78 -10.09 -7.73 5.27
C GLY A 78 -8.79 -7.23 4.63
N GLU A 79 -8.02 -8.10 4.02
CA GLU A 79 -6.70 -7.81 3.45
C GLU A 79 -6.69 -7.40 1.96
N PRO A 80 -7.65 -7.82 1.11
CA PRO A 80 -7.61 -7.50 -0.31
C PRO A 80 -7.36 -6.03 -0.67
N PRO A 81 -7.85 -5.03 0.08
CA PRO A 81 -7.59 -3.63 -0.21
C PRO A 81 -6.13 -3.19 -0.13
N ALA A 82 -5.29 -3.88 0.62
CA ALA A 82 -3.86 -3.56 0.75
C ALA A 82 -3.02 -4.09 -0.42
N ILE A 83 -3.44 -5.20 -1.03
CA ILE A 83 -2.65 -5.94 -2.02
C ILE A 83 -2.27 -5.10 -3.26
N PRO A 84 -3.18 -4.35 -3.91
CA PRO A 84 -2.88 -3.66 -5.17
C PRO A 84 -2.15 -2.33 -5.00
N VAL A 85 -2.02 -1.78 -3.80
CA VAL A 85 -1.59 -0.39 -3.60
C VAL A 85 -0.12 -0.21 -3.92
N ALA A 86 0.78 -1.01 -3.35
CA ALA A 86 2.21 -0.91 -3.64
C ALA A 86 2.53 -1.16 -5.12
N PRO A 87 1.96 -2.17 -5.80
CA PRO A 87 2.09 -2.31 -7.25
C PRO A 87 1.54 -1.12 -8.05
N ALA A 88 0.43 -0.53 -7.62
CA ALA A 88 -0.15 0.64 -8.29
C ALA A 88 0.78 1.86 -8.19
N VAL A 89 1.33 2.13 -7.01
CA VAL A 89 2.31 3.22 -6.80
C VAL A 89 3.58 2.97 -7.63
N ARG A 90 4.11 1.77 -7.61
CA ARG A 90 5.26 1.37 -8.43
C ARG A 90 4.99 1.60 -9.93
N ASN A 91 3.82 1.20 -10.40
CA ASN A 91 3.44 1.39 -11.81
C ASN A 91 3.22 2.87 -12.15
N ALA A 92 2.74 3.69 -11.22
CA ALA A 92 2.64 5.14 -11.40
C ALA A 92 4.03 5.78 -11.56
N VAL A 93 5.02 5.37 -10.76
CA VAL A 93 6.42 5.82 -10.91
C VAL A 93 6.98 5.38 -12.27
N LEU A 94 6.81 4.12 -12.64
CA LEU A 94 7.23 3.63 -13.95
C LEU A 94 6.58 4.44 -15.10
N HIS A 95 5.28 4.68 -15.04
CA HIS A 95 4.56 5.43 -16.06
C HIS A 95 5.03 6.87 -16.17
N ALA A 96 5.33 7.51 -15.04
CA ALA A 96 5.78 8.90 -15.01
C ALA A 96 7.22 9.08 -15.48
N THR A 97 8.08 8.10 -15.25
CA THR A 97 9.54 8.25 -15.43
C THR A 97 10.15 7.32 -16.48
N GLY A 98 9.46 6.25 -16.85
CA GLY A 98 10.01 5.17 -17.68
C GLY A 98 11.01 4.27 -16.93
N VAL A 99 11.27 4.53 -15.62
CA VAL A 99 12.24 3.77 -14.82
C VAL A 99 11.55 2.69 -14.01
N ALA A 100 11.94 1.45 -14.23
CA ALA A 100 11.48 0.32 -13.45
C ALA A 100 12.25 0.21 -12.13
N VAL A 101 11.53 0.21 -11.02
CA VAL A 101 12.09 -0.05 -9.67
C VAL A 101 11.45 -1.34 -9.17
N ASP A 102 12.27 -2.33 -8.84
CA ASP A 102 11.81 -3.69 -8.52
C ASP A 102 11.98 -4.06 -7.03
N SER A 103 12.14 -3.05 -6.18
CA SER A 103 12.26 -3.22 -4.74
C SER A 103 11.41 -2.20 -3.97
N LEU A 104 10.88 -2.60 -2.83
CA LEU A 104 10.09 -1.76 -1.92
C LEU A 104 10.86 -1.55 -0.60
N PRO A 105 10.56 -0.47 0.13
CA PRO A 105 9.75 0.67 -0.27
C PRO A 105 10.41 1.51 -1.37
N LEU A 106 9.61 2.31 -2.08
CA LEU A 106 10.07 3.29 -3.07
C LEU A 106 10.48 4.59 -2.35
N ASP A 107 11.46 4.49 -1.44
CA ASP A 107 11.92 5.65 -0.71
C ASP A 107 12.64 6.66 -1.61
N PRO A 108 12.67 7.96 -1.22
CA PRO A 108 13.25 9.02 -2.06
C PRO A 108 14.72 8.79 -2.43
N GLN A 109 15.53 8.24 -1.52
CA GLN A 109 16.95 7.99 -1.81
C GLN A 109 17.10 6.93 -2.90
N LYS A 110 16.38 5.81 -2.77
CA LYS A 110 16.36 4.74 -3.76
C LYS A 110 15.90 5.24 -5.12
N LEU A 111 14.83 6.06 -5.15
CA LEU A 111 14.34 6.65 -6.40
C LEU A 111 15.40 7.55 -7.06
N VAL A 112 16.10 8.40 -6.28
CA VAL A 112 17.20 9.23 -6.80
C VAL A 112 18.31 8.38 -7.41
N GLU A 113 18.71 7.29 -6.76
CA GLU A 113 19.73 6.39 -7.28
C GLU A 113 19.32 5.75 -8.62
N HIS A 114 18.07 5.26 -8.71
CA HIS A 114 17.53 4.70 -9.95
C HIS A 114 17.42 5.76 -11.06
N PHE A 115 17.00 6.98 -10.75
CA PHE A 115 16.85 8.06 -11.73
C PHE A 115 18.22 8.54 -12.25
N LYS A 116 19.23 8.61 -11.40
CA LYS A 116 20.61 8.88 -11.82
C LYS A 116 21.14 7.79 -12.73
N ALA A 117 20.96 6.53 -12.37
CA ALA A 117 21.39 5.40 -13.20
C ALA A 117 20.70 5.39 -14.57
N ALA A 118 19.47 5.89 -14.66
CA ALA A 118 18.71 6.02 -15.91
C ALA A 118 18.98 7.32 -16.68
N GLY A 119 19.79 8.23 -16.15
CA GLY A 119 20.13 9.51 -16.79
C GLY A 119 18.98 10.53 -16.82
N LEU A 120 18.02 10.43 -15.88
CA LEU A 120 16.93 11.40 -15.75
C LEU A 120 17.31 12.65 -14.94
N ILE A 121 18.29 12.53 -14.06
CA ILE A 121 18.81 13.60 -13.19
C ILE A 121 20.33 13.48 -13.06
#